data_a8e9796e8e51eba6d35285b9a1fa6dff
#
_entry.id   a8e9796e8e51eba6d35285b9a1fa6dff
#
_cell.length_a   1.000
_cell.length_b   1.000
_cell.length_c   1.000
_cell.angle_alpha   90.00
_cell.angle_beta   90.00
_cell.angle_gamma   90.00
#
_symmetry.space_group_name_H-M   'P 1'
#
loop_
_entity.id
_entity.type
_entity.pdbx_description
1 polymer ?
#
loop_
_entity_poly.entity_id
_entity_poly.type
_entity_poly.pdbx_seq_one_letter_code
_entity_poly.pdbx_strand_id
1 'polypeptide(L)'
;MTVRVSINGFGRIGRNILRAIIESGRDDIIVVGINDLGPVETNAHLLRYDTVHGRFPAGVKVNDDTIDVGKGPIRVTAIRDPKELLWKELDVDVAMECTGIFATRDKASQHLDAGAKRVLVSAPAAGADLTVVYGVNHQKLTKDHLVVSNASCTTNCLAPLAMIINNEVGIKQGFMTTIHSYTGDQPTLDTMHSDMYRARAAAGNMIPTSTGAAKAVGLVLPELNGKLDGVSMRVPTQNVSVVDFKFNATRPTSVEEINDIVKKASLGNLKNILGYTDEPLVSSDFNHDSHSSVFHMDQTKVMDGSFVRVLSWYDNEWGFSNRMSDTAVAISKTI
;
A
#
# COMPACT_ATOMS: atom_id res chain seq x y z
N MET A 1 12.36 13.79 15.77
CA MET A 1 12.62 14.65 14.58
C MET A 1 11.54 14.37 13.55
N THR A 2 11.09 15.41 12.84
CA THR A 2 10.14 15.26 11.73
C THR A 2 10.88 14.77 10.50
N VAL A 3 10.47 13.64 9.92
CA VAL A 3 11.11 13.09 8.71
C VAL A 3 10.75 13.92 7.49
N ARG A 4 11.74 14.26 6.68
CA ARG A 4 11.61 15.04 5.45
C ARG A 4 11.50 14.08 4.26
N VAL A 5 10.35 14.05 3.61
CA VAL A 5 10.11 13.14 2.50
C VAL A 5 9.91 13.89 1.18
N SER A 6 10.29 13.25 0.11
CA SER A 6 9.91 13.65 -1.25
C SER A 6 9.03 12.58 -1.90
N ILE A 7 8.24 12.97 -2.89
CA ILE A 7 7.36 12.08 -3.65
C ILE A 7 7.74 12.17 -5.13
N ASN A 8 8.24 11.09 -5.69
CA ASN A 8 8.47 10.97 -7.13
C ASN A 8 7.29 10.22 -7.77
N GLY A 9 6.54 10.90 -8.62
CA GLY A 9 5.27 10.42 -9.16
C GLY A 9 4.08 10.87 -8.30
N PHE A 10 3.42 11.94 -8.72
CA PHE A 10 2.25 12.50 -8.03
C PHE A 10 0.93 11.99 -8.63
N GLY A 11 0.92 10.68 -8.97
CA GLY A 11 -0.25 9.92 -9.39
C GLY A 11 -1.20 9.63 -8.23
N ARG A 12 -2.02 8.56 -8.34
CA ARG A 12 -2.97 8.18 -7.29
C ARG A 12 -2.30 8.06 -5.91
N ILE A 13 -1.26 7.22 -5.82
CA ILE A 13 -0.59 6.93 -4.54
C ILE A 13 0.16 8.15 -4.00
N GLY A 14 0.95 8.84 -4.84
CA GLY A 14 1.68 10.03 -4.39
C GLY A 14 0.77 11.13 -3.84
N ARG A 15 -0.38 11.41 -4.50
CA ARG A 15 -1.37 12.37 -4.00
C ARG A 15 -2.02 11.92 -2.71
N ASN A 16 -2.38 10.63 -2.60
CA ASN A 16 -3.01 10.09 -1.41
C ASN A 16 -2.06 10.03 -0.21
N ILE A 17 -0.75 9.88 -0.42
CA ILE A 17 0.25 10.03 0.65
C ILE A 17 0.20 11.45 1.23
N LEU A 18 0.27 12.48 0.39
CA LEU A 18 0.19 13.87 0.87
C LEU A 18 -1.14 14.15 1.56
N ARG A 19 -2.27 13.69 0.98
CA ARG A 19 -3.59 13.81 1.60
C ARG A 19 -3.63 13.14 2.97
N ALA A 20 -3.17 11.89 3.09
CA ALA A 20 -3.18 11.14 4.34
C ALA A 20 -2.33 11.81 5.42
N ILE A 21 -1.17 12.37 5.09
CA ILE A 21 -0.32 13.12 6.03
C ILE A 21 -1.06 14.35 6.57
N ILE A 22 -1.75 15.10 5.71
CA ILE A 22 -2.46 16.31 6.12
C ILE A 22 -3.74 15.98 6.89
N GLU A 23 -4.54 15.04 6.40
CA GLU A 23 -5.82 14.67 6.99
C GLU A 23 -5.67 13.99 8.35
N SER A 24 -4.59 13.21 8.56
CA SER A 24 -4.28 12.62 9.86
C SER A 24 -3.75 13.61 10.90
N GLY A 25 -3.41 14.83 10.49
CA GLY A 25 -2.87 15.87 11.39
C GLY A 25 -1.50 15.54 11.99
N ARG A 26 -0.78 14.57 11.45
CA ARG A 26 0.52 14.13 11.99
C ARG A 26 1.63 15.16 11.74
N ASP A 27 2.55 15.27 12.69
CA ASP A 27 3.67 16.22 12.67
C ASP A 27 5.05 15.53 12.63
N ASP A 28 5.08 14.21 12.60
CA ASP A 28 6.30 13.41 12.54
C ASP A 28 6.86 13.23 11.12
N ILE A 29 6.12 13.71 10.08
CA ILE A 29 6.49 13.63 8.68
C ILE A 29 6.08 14.90 7.92
N ILE A 30 6.92 15.37 7.01
CA ILE A 30 6.64 16.51 6.14
C ILE A 30 7.11 16.23 4.72
N VAL A 31 6.26 16.57 3.72
CA VAL A 31 6.62 16.52 2.30
C VAL A 31 7.33 17.82 1.93
N VAL A 32 8.54 17.72 1.42
CA VAL A 32 9.38 18.88 1.04
C VAL A 32 9.55 19.03 -0.47
N GLY A 33 9.33 17.95 -1.23
CA GLY A 33 9.46 17.94 -2.68
C GLY A 33 8.49 16.97 -3.34
N ILE A 34 8.00 17.36 -4.50
CA ILE A 34 7.20 16.54 -5.41
C ILE A 34 7.85 16.61 -6.78
N ASN A 35 8.00 15.46 -7.44
CA ASN A 35 8.37 15.42 -8.85
C ASN A 35 7.28 14.71 -9.65
N ASP A 36 6.74 15.38 -10.66
CA ASP A 36 5.78 14.82 -11.60
C ASP A 36 5.89 15.57 -12.95
N LEU A 37 5.74 14.86 -14.07
CA LEU A 37 5.96 15.43 -15.39
C LEU A 37 4.81 16.34 -15.85
N GLY A 38 3.70 16.38 -15.12
CA GLY A 38 2.59 17.27 -15.39
C GLY A 38 2.80 18.68 -14.85
N PRO A 39 2.03 19.67 -15.36
CA PRO A 39 2.07 21.05 -14.85
C PRO A 39 1.66 21.12 -13.36
N VAL A 40 2.27 22.03 -12.62
CA VAL A 40 1.98 22.26 -11.18
C VAL A 40 0.49 22.52 -10.93
N GLU A 41 -0.15 23.33 -11.79
CA GLU A 41 -1.57 23.63 -11.69
C GLU A 41 -2.45 22.38 -11.85
N THR A 42 -2.10 21.47 -12.76
CA THR A 42 -2.82 20.20 -12.93
C THR A 42 -2.66 19.32 -11.69
N ASN A 43 -1.45 19.23 -11.15
CA ASN A 43 -1.17 18.49 -9.92
C ASN A 43 -1.96 19.06 -8.74
N ALA A 44 -2.00 20.39 -8.58
CA ALA A 44 -2.80 21.06 -7.56
C ALA A 44 -4.31 20.87 -7.75
N HIS A 45 -4.80 20.88 -9.01
CA HIS A 45 -6.20 20.61 -9.30
C HIS A 45 -6.61 19.19 -8.90
N LEU A 46 -5.80 18.18 -9.30
CA LEU A 46 -6.04 16.78 -8.97
C LEU A 46 -5.83 16.47 -7.47
N LEU A 47 -5.08 17.29 -6.75
CA LEU A 47 -5.00 17.22 -5.29
C LEU A 47 -6.27 17.74 -4.62
N ARG A 48 -6.83 18.86 -5.14
CA ARG A 48 -8.07 19.46 -4.61
C ARG A 48 -9.30 18.58 -4.81
N TYR A 49 -9.39 17.93 -5.97
CA TYR A 49 -10.59 17.21 -6.40
C TYR A 49 -10.24 15.78 -6.78
N ASP A 50 -10.84 14.83 -6.10
CA ASP A 50 -10.66 13.42 -6.35
C ASP A 50 -12.02 12.72 -6.42
N THR A 51 -12.23 11.91 -7.47
CA THR A 51 -13.50 11.22 -7.69
C THR A 51 -13.76 10.16 -6.60
N VAL A 52 -12.71 9.54 -6.10
CA VAL A 52 -12.78 8.45 -5.12
C VAL A 52 -12.80 8.98 -3.68
N HIS A 53 -11.86 9.89 -3.36
CA HIS A 53 -11.65 10.40 -2.00
C HIS A 53 -12.29 11.78 -1.75
N GLY A 54 -12.98 12.33 -2.76
CA GLY A 54 -13.68 13.60 -2.62
C GLY A 54 -12.76 14.83 -2.58
N ARG A 55 -13.29 15.95 -2.11
CA ARG A 55 -12.52 17.19 -2.00
C ARG A 55 -11.49 17.10 -0.88
N PHE A 56 -10.29 17.60 -1.17
CA PHE A 56 -9.24 17.73 -0.16
C PHE A 56 -9.65 18.76 0.88
N PRO A 57 -9.60 18.45 2.18
CA PRO A 57 -10.14 19.34 3.23
C PRO A 57 -9.24 20.56 3.51
N ALA A 58 -7.97 20.51 3.12
CA ALA A 58 -7.04 21.62 3.31
C ALA A 58 -7.01 22.56 2.09
N GLY A 59 -6.66 23.82 2.33
CA GLY A 59 -6.40 24.77 1.25
C GLY A 59 -5.17 24.36 0.43
N VAL A 60 -5.23 24.54 -0.89
CA VAL A 60 -4.10 24.28 -1.79
C VAL A 60 -3.76 25.57 -2.51
N LYS A 61 -2.60 26.16 -2.19
CA LYS A 61 -2.07 27.35 -2.85
C LYS A 61 -0.97 26.95 -3.81
N VAL A 62 -0.94 27.55 -4.98
CA VAL A 62 0.13 27.40 -5.98
C VAL A 62 0.86 28.73 -6.10
N ASN A 63 2.18 28.70 -6.02
CA ASN A 63 3.05 29.83 -6.26
C ASN A 63 4.21 29.35 -7.12
N ASP A 64 4.26 29.78 -8.39
CA ASP A 64 5.24 29.36 -9.38
C ASP A 64 5.41 27.81 -9.43
N ASP A 65 6.47 27.32 -8.86
CA ASP A 65 6.85 25.91 -8.82
C ASP A 65 6.66 25.25 -7.43
N THR A 66 5.76 25.80 -6.62
CA THR A 66 5.44 25.25 -5.29
C THR A 66 3.96 25.02 -5.09
N ILE A 67 3.65 24.02 -4.27
CA ILE A 67 2.30 23.77 -3.72
C ILE A 67 2.40 23.90 -2.21
N ASP A 68 1.50 24.68 -1.60
CA ASP A 68 1.36 24.81 -0.15
C ASP A 68 -0.02 24.32 0.29
N VAL A 69 -0.04 23.36 1.22
CA VAL A 69 -1.22 22.74 1.81
C VAL A 69 -1.39 23.12 3.30
N GLY A 70 -0.74 24.21 3.74
CA GLY A 70 -0.81 24.70 5.12
C GLY A 70 0.33 24.22 6.03
N LYS A 71 1.32 23.49 5.49
CA LYS A 71 2.54 23.04 6.19
C LYS A 71 3.82 23.70 5.61
N GLY A 72 3.67 24.73 4.78
CA GLY A 72 4.76 25.40 4.06
C GLY A 72 4.88 24.95 2.61
N PRO A 73 5.71 25.65 1.81
CA PRO A 73 5.85 25.40 0.38
C PRO A 73 6.53 24.06 0.10
N ILE A 74 5.92 23.26 -0.73
CA ILE A 74 6.46 22.00 -1.26
C ILE A 74 7.01 22.30 -2.66
N ARG A 75 8.29 22.08 -2.90
CA ARG A 75 8.90 22.26 -4.21
C ARG A 75 8.35 21.25 -5.20
N VAL A 76 7.92 21.70 -6.38
CA VAL A 76 7.43 20.83 -7.45
C VAL A 76 8.39 20.92 -8.64
N THR A 77 8.82 19.76 -9.15
CA THR A 77 9.71 19.64 -10.31
C THR A 77 9.08 18.73 -11.36
N ALA A 78 9.58 18.83 -12.60
CA ALA A 78 9.16 18.00 -13.75
C ALA A 78 10.40 17.37 -14.41
N ILE A 79 11.20 16.69 -13.61
CA ILE A 79 12.49 16.10 -14.02
C ILE A 79 12.27 14.61 -14.32
N ARG A 80 12.78 14.17 -15.47
CA ARG A 80 12.57 12.79 -15.95
C ARG A 80 13.60 11.81 -15.40
N ASP A 81 14.86 12.23 -15.28
CA ASP A 81 15.95 11.42 -14.73
C ASP A 81 15.98 11.55 -13.19
N PRO A 82 15.78 10.46 -12.42
CA PRO A 82 15.81 10.53 -10.97
C PRO A 82 17.14 11.02 -10.37
N LYS A 83 18.25 10.89 -11.10
CA LYS A 83 19.56 11.36 -10.63
C LYS A 83 19.70 12.88 -10.59
N GLU A 84 18.89 13.58 -11.40
CA GLU A 84 18.88 15.04 -11.50
C GLU A 84 17.92 15.71 -10.50
N LEU A 85 17.21 14.92 -9.67
CA LEU A 85 16.25 15.41 -8.70
C LEU A 85 16.91 16.19 -7.57
N LEU A 86 16.22 17.17 -7.02
CA LEU A 86 16.76 18.14 -6.06
C LEU A 86 16.78 17.60 -4.61
N TRP A 87 16.90 16.28 -4.41
CA TRP A 87 16.75 15.68 -3.07
C TRP A 87 17.81 16.12 -2.09
N LYS A 88 19.04 16.36 -2.56
CA LYS A 88 20.13 16.89 -1.73
C LYS A 88 19.85 18.34 -1.27
N GLU A 89 19.38 19.20 -2.17
CA GLU A 89 19.07 20.60 -1.86
C GLU A 89 17.90 20.72 -0.89
N LEU A 90 16.93 19.80 -0.98
CA LEU A 90 15.75 19.75 -0.12
C LEU A 90 16.00 18.98 1.18
N ASP A 91 17.22 18.48 1.43
CA ASP A 91 17.58 17.66 2.60
C ASP A 91 16.57 16.52 2.84
N VAL A 92 16.37 15.69 1.80
CA VAL A 92 15.39 14.59 1.82
C VAL A 92 15.94 13.40 2.60
N ASP A 93 15.24 13.01 3.67
CA ASP A 93 15.55 11.80 4.43
C ASP A 93 15.10 10.54 3.66
N VAL A 94 13.85 10.54 3.16
CA VAL A 94 13.28 9.40 2.44
C VAL A 94 12.63 9.86 1.13
N ALA A 95 13.14 9.39 0.00
CA ALA A 95 12.48 9.55 -1.30
C ALA A 95 11.44 8.44 -1.47
N MET A 96 10.17 8.81 -1.63
CA MET A 96 9.07 7.89 -1.92
C MET A 96 8.92 7.73 -3.44
N GLU A 97 9.27 6.57 -3.97
CA GLU A 97 9.15 6.25 -5.39
C GLU A 97 7.73 5.75 -5.68
N CYS A 98 6.92 6.56 -6.32
CA CYS A 98 5.50 6.33 -6.56
C CYS A 98 5.11 6.30 -8.06
N THR A 99 6.10 6.31 -8.98
CA THR A 99 5.82 6.28 -10.43
C THR A 99 5.43 4.89 -10.95
N GLY A 100 5.84 3.83 -10.25
CA GLY A 100 5.76 2.45 -10.73
C GLY A 100 6.79 2.08 -11.80
N ILE A 101 7.62 3.02 -12.26
CA ILE A 101 8.64 2.82 -13.32
C ILE A 101 9.96 2.32 -12.72
N PHE A 102 10.33 2.85 -11.55
CA PHE A 102 11.61 2.55 -10.90
C PHE A 102 11.46 1.51 -9.79
N ALA A 103 10.67 0.45 -10.06
CA ALA A 103 10.30 -0.60 -9.11
C ALA A 103 11.32 -1.76 -9.05
N THR A 104 12.59 -1.47 -9.10
CA THR A 104 13.70 -2.41 -8.80
C THR A 104 14.73 -1.68 -7.95
N ARG A 105 15.52 -2.43 -7.17
CA ARG A 105 16.60 -1.83 -6.34
C ARG A 105 17.50 -0.92 -7.17
N ASP A 106 18.00 -1.41 -8.31
CA ASP A 106 18.96 -0.68 -9.13
C ASP A 106 18.36 0.62 -9.72
N LYS A 107 17.09 0.58 -10.15
CA LYS A 107 16.41 1.78 -10.65
C LYS A 107 16.10 2.76 -9.53
N ALA A 108 15.59 2.26 -8.40
CA ALA A 108 15.21 3.10 -7.26
C ALA A 108 16.43 3.72 -6.57
N SER A 109 17.60 3.06 -6.60
CA SER A 109 18.83 3.61 -6.01
C SER A 109 19.29 4.92 -6.63
N GLN A 110 18.82 5.29 -7.84
CA GLN A 110 19.10 6.58 -8.46
C GLN A 110 18.64 7.77 -7.60
N HIS A 111 17.67 7.60 -6.74
CA HIS A 111 17.29 8.62 -5.76
C HIS A 111 18.35 8.86 -4.69
N LEU A 112 19.20 7.87 -4.40
CA LEU A 112 20.36 8.03 -3.52
C LEU A 112 21.44 8.87 -4.21
N ASP A 113 21.64 8.67 -5.53
CA ASP A 113 22.55 9.48 -6.34
C ASP A 113 22.12 10.97 -6.35
N ALA A 114 20.81 11.24 -6.32
CA ALA A 114 20.22 12.57 -6.20
C ALA A 114 20.32 13.16 -4.78
N GLY A 115 20.78 12.38 -3.79
CA GLY A 115 21.05 12.84 -2.43
C GLY A 115 19.99 12.52 -1.39
N ALA A 116 18.99 11.68 -1.68
CA ALA A 116 18.10 11.13 -0.65
C ALA A 116 18.89 10.16 0.26
N LYS A 117 18.63 10.19 1.57
CA LYS A 117 19.32 9.27 2.51
C LYS A 117 18.79 7.85 2.40
N ARG A 118 17.52 7.67 2.07
CA ARG A 118 16.84 6.37 1.88
C ARG A 118 15.80 6.47 0.77
N VAL A 119 15.40 5.30 0.25
CA VAL A 119 14.34 5.20 -0.76
C VAL A 119 13.26 4.22 -0.28
N LEU A 120 12.01 4.62 -0.39
CA LEU A 120 10.84 3.78 -0.13
C LEU A 120 10.02 3.63 -1.41
N VAL A 121 9.96 2.42 -1.95
CA VAL A 121 9.23 2.12 -3.19
C VAL A 121 7.79 1.72 -2.88
N SER A 122 6.81 2.36 -3.52
CA SER A 122 5.36 2.12 -3.34
C SER A 122 4.85 0.91 -4.14
N ALA A 123 5.70 -0.07 -4.37
CA ALA A 123 5.40 -1.29 -5.14
C ALA A 123 6.35 -2.42 -4.69
N PRO A 124 6.05 -3.70 -5.03
CA PRO A 124 7.05 -4.74 -4.95
C PRO A 124 8.28 -4.35 -5.77
N ALA A 125 9.46 -4.39 -5.16
CA ALA A 125 10.70 -3.98 -5.80
C ALA A 125 11.71 -5.14 -5.79
N ALA A 126 12.00 -5.66 -6.99
CA ALA A 126 12.97 -6.73 -7.14
C ALA A 126 14.37 -6.29 -6.65
N GLY A 127 14.99 -7.11 -5.80
CA GLY A 127 16.31 -6.84 -5.24
C GLY A 127 16.34 -5.78 -4.13
N ALA A 128 15.21 -5.23 -3.68
CA ALA A 128 15.17 -4.30 -2.53
C ALA A 128 15.90 -4.89 -1.32
N ASP A 129 16.58 -4.04 -0.54
CA ASP A 129 17.34 -4.45 0.63
C ASP A 129 16.43 -5.08 1.69
N LEU A 130 15.18 -4.58 1.78
CA LEU A 130 14.13 -5.19 2.58
C LEU A 130 12.75 -4.91 1.95
N THR A 131 11.89 -5.94 1.93
CA THR A 131 10.46 -5.75 1.69
C THR A 131 9.76 -5.65 3.04
N VAL A 132 9.04 -4.56 3.28
CA VAL A 132 8.37 -4.25 4.55
C VAL A 132 6.86 -4.28 4.38
N VAL A 133 6.20 -4.92 5.35
CA VAL A 133 4.79 -4.71 5.68
C VAL A 133 4.76 -4.15 7.10
N TYR A 134 4.30 -2.91 7.23
CA TYR A 134 4.23 -2.24 8.53
C TYR A 134 3.28 -2.99 9.48
N GLY A 135 3.70 -3.19 10.73
CA GLY A 135 3.01 -4.03 11.70
C GLY A 135 3.43 -5.50 11.68
N VAL A 136 4.09 -5.97 10.60
CA VAL A 136 4.54 -7.36 10.46
C VAL A 136 6.04 -7.48 10.68
N ASN A 137 6.84 -6.77 9.89
CA ASN A 137 8.30 -6.91 9.92
C ASN A 137 9.08 -5.57 9.89
N HIS A 138 8.41 -4.43 10.07
CA HIS A 138 9.06 -3.11 10.03
C HIS A 138 10.15 -2.94 11.09
N GLN A 139 10.08 -3.69 12.20
CA GLN A 139 11.12 -3.73 13.24
C GLN A 139 12.44 -4.37 12.78
N LYS A 140 12.46 -5.02 11.59
CA LYS A 140 13.69 -5.55 10.97
C LYS A 140 14.48 -4.47 10.20
N LEU A 141 13.96 -3.24 10.09
CA LEU A 141 14.67 -2.14 9.46
C LEU A 141 15.98 -1.84 10.19
N THR A 142 17.04 -1.65 9.41
CA THR A 142 18.39 -1.29 9.91
C THR A 142 18.97 -0.17 9.05
N LYS A 143 20.06 0.42 9.52
CA LYS A 143 20.80 1.46 8.78
C LYS A 143 21.34 0.99 7.42
N ASP A 144 21.46 -0.31 7.20
CA ASP A 144 22.02 -0.88 5.97
C ASP A 144 20.97 -1.05 4.86
N HIS A 145 19.68 -0.89 5.20
CA HIS A 145 18.58 -0.95 4.23
C HIS A 145 18.38 0.41 3.57
N LEU A 146 19.01 0.63 2.43
CA LEU A 146 18.98 1.90 1.69
C LEU A 146 17.76 2.02 0.77
N VAL A 147 17.36 0.91 0.13
CA VAL A 147 16.20 0.82 -0.76
C VAL A 147 15.22 -0.20 -0.21
N VAL A 148 14.08 0.30 0.26
CA VAL A 148 13.03 -0.50 0.92
C VAL A 148 11.80 -0.55 0.03
N SER A 149 11.20 -1.74 -0.11
CA SER A 149 9.89 -1.91 -0.76
C SER A 149 8.78 -1.94 0.30
N ASN A 150 7.70 -1.19 0.08
CA ASN A 150 6.49 -1.26 0.90
C ASN A 150 5.55 -2.40 0.48
N ALA A 151 6.04 -3.37 -0.30
CA ALA A 151 5.26 -4.45 -0.89
C ALA A 151 4.09 -3.94 -1.76
N SER A 152 3.02 -4.72 -1.91
CA SER A 152 1.78 -4.30 -2.57
C SER A 152 0.67 -4.03 -1.55
N CYS A 153 -0.39 -3.33 -1.97
CA CYS A 153 -1.59 -3.12 -1.15
C CYS A 153 -2.21 -4.46 -0.71
N THR A 154 -2.26 -5.44 -1.62
CA THR A 154 -2.77 -6.79 -1.33
C THR A 154 -1.89 -7.53 -0.33
N THR A 155 -0.56 -7.42 -0.42
CA THR A 155 0.36 -8.02 0.57
C THR A 155 0.19 -7.35 1.93
N ASN A 156 -0.01 -6.04 1.97
CA ASN A 156 -0.29 -5.30 3.21
C ASN A 156 -1.61 -5.73 3.86
N CYS A 157 -2.61 -6.12 3.06
CA CYS A 157 -3.85 -6.69 3.58
C CYS A 157 -3.67 -8.12 4.11
N LEU A 158 -3.04 -8.99 3.32
CA LEU A 158 -2.95 -10.42 3.65
C LEU A 158 -1.94 -10.72 4.78
N ALA A 159 -0.78 -10.07 4.80
CA ALA A 159 0.31 -10.45 5.69
C ALA A 159 -0.01 -10.30 7.18
N PRO A 160 -0.59 -9.20 7.70
CA PRO A 160 -0.94 -9.11 9.11
C PRO A 160 -2.00 -10.14 9.52
N LEU A 161 -2.99 -10.41 8.67
CA LEU A 161 -4.00 -11.43 8.91
C LEU A 161 -3.38 -12.84 8.93
N ALA A 162 -2.56 -13.17 7.92
CA ALA A 162 -1.87 -14.47 7.84
C ALA A 162 -0.90 -14.70 9.01
N MET A 163 -0.20 -13.64 9.46
CA MET A 163 0.69 -13.70 10.62
C MET A 163 -0.05 -14.13 11.88
N ILE A 164 -1.15 -13.47 12.20
CA ILE A 164 -1.92 -13.76 13.42
C ILE A 164 -2.52 -15.16 13.36
N ILE A 165 -3.13 -15.54 12.23
CA ILE A 165 -3.71 -16.87 12.05
C ILE A 165 -2.62 -17.95 12.12
N ASN A 166 -1.48 -17.74 11.47
CA ASN A 166 -0.40 -18.71 11.49
C ASN A 166 0.19 -18.92 12.91
N ASN A 167 0.31 -17.86 13.69
CA ASN A 167 0.84 -17.93 15.05
C ASN A 167 -0.08 -18.72 16.00
N GLU A 168 -1.40 -18.63 15.80
CA GLU A 168 -2.39 -19.18 16.74
C GLU A 168 -2.89 -20.58 16.34
N VAL A 169 -3.20 -20.79 15.05
CA VAL A 169 -3.76 -22.07 14.56
C VAL A 169 -2.86 -22.77 13.55
N GLY A 170 -1.86 -22.07 13.01
CA GLY A 170 -0.95 -22.55 11.98
C GLY A 170 -1.59 -22.63 10.60
N ILE A 171 -0.80 -22.35 9.57
CA ILE A 171 -1.19 -22.47 8.16
C ILE A 171 -0.32 -23.55 7.52
N LYS A 172 -0.95 -24.65 7.07
CA LYS A 172 -0.28 -25.72 6.33
C LYS A 172 -0.03 -25.30 4.89
N GLN A 173 -1.08 -24.81 4.23
CA GLN A 173 -1.07 -24.23 2.89
C GLN A 173 -2.30 -23.36 2.71
N GLY A 174 -2.24 -22.38 1.82
CA GLY A 174 -3.37 -21.49 1.57
C GLY A 174 -3.39 -20.93 0.15
N PHE A 175 -4.58 -20.56 -0.30
CA PHE A 175 -4.80 -19.93 -1.59
C PHE A 175 -5.65 -18.68 -1.44
N MET A 176 -5.16 -17.57 -1.99
CA MET A 176 -5.82 -16.28 -1.93
C MET A 176 -6.38 -15.90 -3.30
N THR A 177 -7.61 -15.42 -3.31
CA THR A 177 -8.14 -14.67 -4.46
C THR A 177 -8.37 -13.24 -4.01
N THR A 178 -7.70 -12.27 -4.63
CA THR A 178 -8.11 -10.88 -4.42
C THR A 178 -9.10 -10.46 -5.51
N ILE A 179 -10.30 -10.03 -5.08
CA ILE A 179 -11.26 -9.34 -5.92
C ILE A 179 -10.88 -7.86 -5.81
N HIS A 180 -10.28 -7.33 -6.88
CA HIS A 180 -9.55 -6.07 -6.81
C HIS A 180 -10.18 -5.01 -7.70
N SER A 181 -10.32 -3.80 -7.18
CA SER A 181 -10.68 -2.64 -8.00
C SER A 181 -9.69 -2.46 -9.15
N TYR A 182 -10.14 -1.87 -10.26
CA TYR A 182 -9.21 -1.49 -11.32
C TYR A 182 -8.26 -0.38 -10.85
N THR A 183 -7.09 -0.30 -11.45
CA THR A 183 -6.04 0.65 -11.09
C THR A 183 -5.60 1.46 -12.30
N GLY A 184 -4.82 2.52 -12.09
CA GLY A 184 -4.43 3.46 -13.14
C GLY A 184 -3.59 2.88 -14.29
N ASP A 185 -3.13 1.63 -14.17
CA ASP A 185 -2.49 0.89 -15.25
C ASP A 185 -3.49 0.26 -16.24
N GLN A 186 -4.78 0.20 -15.87
CA GLN A 186 -5.83 -0.41 -16.70
C GLN A 186 -6.57 0.67 -17.51
N PRO A 187 -6.75 0.47 -18.83
CA PRO A 187 -7.38 1.45 -19.70
C PRO A 187 -8.91 1.48 -19.52
N THR A 188 -9.50 2.61 -19.90
CA THR A 188 -10.97 2.77 -19.96
C THR A 188 -11.61 2.06 -21.15
N LEU A 189 -10.87 1.94 -22.27
CA LEU A 189 -11.26 1.22 -23.48
C LEU A 189 -10.14 0.25 -23.88
N ASP A 190 -10.47 -0.77 -24.69
CA ASP A 190 -9.49 -1.74 -25.18
C ASP A 190 -8.31 -1.03 -25.87
N THR A 191 -7.09 -1.27 -25.41
CA THR A 191 -5.86 -0.68 -25.98
C THR A 191 -4.64 -1.56 -25.71
N MET A 192 -3.50 -1.20 -26.30
CA MET A 192 -2.25 -1.93 -26.13
C MET A 192 -1.80 -1.95 -24.66
N HIS A 193 -1.49 -3.14 -24.16
CA HIS A 193 -0.93 -3.39 -22.86
C HIS A 193 -0.03 -4.63 -22.91
N SER A 194 1.00 -4.73 -22.09
CA SER A 194 1.90 -5.88 -22.01
C SER A 194 1.20 -7.16 -21.53
N ASP A 195 0.19 -7.04 -20.67
CA ASP A 195 -0.71 -8.10 -20.25
C ASP A 195 -1.98 -8.02 -21.11
N MET A 196 -2.25 -9.04 -21.91
CA MET A 196 -3.41 -9.08 -22.80
C MET A 196 -4.76 -9.04 -22.08
N TYR A 197 -4.84 -9.55 -20.86
CA TYR A 197 -6.06 -9.42 -20.04
C TYR A 197 -6.29 -7.97 -19.63
N ARG A 198 -5.23 -7.28 -19.20
CA ARG A 198 -5.30 -5.85 -18.80
C ARG A 198 -5.42 -4.90 -19.98
N ALA A 199 -5.25 -5.38 -21.22
CA ALA A 199 -5.52 -4.61 -22.42
C ALA A 199 -7.01 -4.29 -22.61
N ARG A 200 -7.90 -4.97 -21.89
CA ARG A 200 -9.35 -4.82 -22.02
C ARG A 200 -9.90 -3.75 -21.07
N ALA A 201 -11.01 -3.15 -21.51
CA ALA A 201 -11.71 -2.07 -20.79
C ALA A 201 -12.01 -2.43 -19.32
N ALA A 202 -11.42 -1.70 -18.39
CA ALA A 202 -11.43 -2.01 -16.96
C ALA A 202 -12.83 -1.92 -16.34
N ALA A 203 -13.59 -0.87 -16.69
CA ALA A 203 -14.90 -0.60 -16.10
C ALA A 203 -16.04 -1.45 -16.68
N GLY A 204 -15.76 -2.24 -17.74
CA GLY A 204 -16.76 -3.07 -18.42
C GLY A 204 -16.56 -4.57 -18.26
N ASN A 205 -15.50 -5.02 -17.56
CA ASN A 205 -15.12 -6.42 -17.53
C ASN A 205 -14.67 -6.89 -16.15
N MET A 206 -14.90 -8.17 -15.83
CA MET A 206 -14.16 -8.91 -14.82
C MET A 206 -12.92 -9.51 -15.48
N ILE A 207 -11.74 -9.17 -14.97
CA ILE A 207 -10.47 -9.47 -15.65
C ILE A 207 -9.60 -10.36 -14.75
N PRO A 208 -9.37 -11.64 -15.11
CA PRO A 208 -8.41 -12.48 -14.39
C PRO A 208 -6.98 -11.97 -14.65
N THR A 209 -6.19 -11.85 -13.59
CA THR A 209 -4.79 -11.44 -13.71
C THR A 209 -3.93 -12.16 -12.68
N SER A 210 -2.64 -12.29 -12.97
CA SER A 210 -1.68 -12.80 -12.03
C SER A 210 -1.44 -11.81 -10.89
N THR A 211 -1.03 -12.30 -9.73
CA THR A 211 -0.55 -11.50 -8.61
C THR A 211 0.57 -12.22 -7.89
N GLY A 212 1.64 -11.49 -7.56
CA GLY A 212 2.70 -11.99 -6.68
C GLY A 212 2.43 -11.78 -5.18
N ALA A 213 1.27 -11.20 -4.83
CA ALA A 213 1.01 -10.73 -3.47
C ALA A 213 1.03 -11.84 -2.41
N ALA A 214 0.48 -13.02 -2.71
CA ALA A 214 0.49 -14.16 -1.80
C ALA A 214 1.91 -14.72 -1.60
N LYS A 215 2.67 -14.85 -2.69
CA LYS A 215 4.08 -15.28 -2.63
C LYS A 215 4.96 -14.27 -1.90
N ALA A 216 4.68 -12.98 -2.05
CA ALA A 216 5.40 -11.91 -1.36
C ALA A 216 5.20 -11.93 0.18
N VAL A 217 4.14 -12.57 0.68
CA VAL A 217 4.00 -12.82 2.13
C VAL A 217 5.18 -13.62 2.67
N GLY A 218 5.73 -14.57 1.91
CA GLY A 218 6.91 -15.34 2.29
C GLY A 218 8.20 -14.49 2.45
N LEU A 219 8.26 -13.29 1.84
CA LEU A 219 9.39 -12.37 2.03
C LEU A 219 9.35 -11.67 3.39
N VAL A 220 8.16 -11.45 3.94
CA VAL A 220 7.96 -10.73 5.21
C VAL A 220 7.72 -11.70 6.38
N LEU A 221 7.18 -12.88 6.09
CA LEU A 221 6.93 -14.00 7.01
C LEU A 221 7.60 -15.28 6.45
N PRO A 222 8.89 -15.49 6.69
CA PRO A 222 9.65 -16.62 6.11
C PRO A 222 9.06 -18.00 6.41
N GLU A 223 8.36 -18.16 7.52
CA GLU A 223 7.67 -19.39 7.92
C GLU A 223 6.49 -19.78 7.01
N LEU A 224 5.98 -18.81 6.23
CA LEU A 224 4.94 -19.03 5.21
C LEU A 224 5.50 -19.12 3.79
N ASN A 225 6.82 -19.09 3.62
CA ASN A 225 7.42 -19.21 2.29
C ASN A 225 7.06 -20.53 1.63
N GLY A 226 6.57 -20.47 0.39
CA GLY A 226 6.14 -21.66 -0.38
C GLY A 226 4.79 -22.24 0.05
N LYS A 227 4.14 -21.73 1.11
CA LYS A 227 2.84 -22.23 1.58
C LYS A 227 1.63 -21.49 0.98
N LEU A 228 1.85 -20.28 0.46
CA LEU A 228 0.78 -19.43 -0.05
C LEU A 228 0.94 -19.17 -1.54
N ASP A 229 -0.17 -19.27 -2.27
CA ASP A 229 -0.28 -18.81 -3.66
C ASP A 229 -1.61 -18.07 -3.86
N GLY A 230 -1.81 -17.46 -5.03
CA GLY A 230 -3.04 -16.74 -5.27
C GLY A 230 -3.16 -16.12 -6.66
N VAL A 231 -4.36 -15.63 -6.92
CA VAL A 231 -4.75 -14.96 -8.15
C VAL A 231 -5.48 -13.65 -7.86
N SER A 232 -5.60 -12.80 -8.86
CA SER A 232 -6.38 -11.58 -8.79
C SER A 232 -7.50 -11.60 -9.82
N MET A 233 -8.68 -11.14 -9.43
CA MET A 233 -9.80 -10.85 -10.31
C MET A 233 -10.06 -9.34 -10.24
N ARG A 234 -9.77 -8.61 -11.32
CA ARG A 234 -10.11 -7.20 -11.42
C ARG A 234 -11.59 -7.05 -11.75
N VAL A 235 -12.26 -6.13 -11.07
CA VAL A 235 -13.71 -5.89 -11.20
C VAL A 235 -14.02 -4.43 -11.50
N PRO A 236 -15.20 -4.10 -12.06
CA PRO A 236 -15.63 -2.74 -12.38
C PRO A 236 -15.94 -1.89 -11.13
N THR A 237 -14.97 -1.75 -10.24
CA THR A 237 -15.06 -0.98 -8.99
C THR A 237 -13.88 -0.03 -8.93
N GLN A 238 -14.13 1.24 -8.60
CA GLN A 238 -13.10 2.29 -8.65
C GLN A 238 -12.07 2.17 -7.53
N ASN A 239 -12.51 1.76 -6.35
CA ASN A 239 -11.65 1.63 -5.17
C ASN A 239 -12.23 0.60 -4.21
N VAL A 240 -11.44 0.18 -3.25
CA VAL A 240 -11.64 -0.89 -2.28
C VAL A 240 -11.62 -2.27 -2.93
N SER A 241 -10.76 -3.09 -2.41
CA SER A 241 -10.52 -4.47 -2.82
C SER A 241 -10.73 -5.40 -1.64
N VAL A 242 -10.84 -6.69 -1.92
CA VAL A 242 -11.04 -7.70 -0.89
C VAL A 242 -10.15 -8.91 -1.13
N VAL A 243 -9.55 -9.41 -0.07
CA VAL A 243 -8.84 -10.70 -0.03
C VAL A 243 -9.82 -11.76 0.45
N ASP A 244 -10.08 -12.76 -0.39
CA ASP A 244 -10.76 -14.00 -0.03
C ASP A 244 -9.70 -15.11 0.12
N PHE A 245 -9.34 -15.41 1.37
CA PHE A 245 -8.25 -16.32 1.71
C PHE A 245 -8.77 -17.63 2.26
N LYS A 246 -8.37 -18.75 1.62
CA LYS A 246 -8.67 -20.11 2.05
C LYS A 246 -7.37 -20.80 2.46
N PHE A 247 -7.41 -21.53 3.55
CA PHE A 247 -6.24 -22.26 4.02
C PHE A 247 -6.62 -23.53 4.80
N ASN A 248 -5.68 -24.46 4.86
CA ASN A 248 -5.75 -25.59 5.77
C ASN A 248 -4.99 -25.23 7.05
N ALA A 249 -5.69 -25.23 8.18
CA ALA A 249 -5.09 -25.07 9.50
C ALA A 249 -4.26 -26.31 9.88
N THR A 250 -3.23 -26.12 10.71
CA THR A 250 -2.40 -27.24 11.19
C THR A 250 -3.02 -28.00 12.35
N ARG A 251 -4.03 -27.42 13.00
CA ARG A 251 -4.85 -28.03 14.04
C ARG A 251 -6.32 -27.71 13.85
N PRO A 252 -7.24 -28.47 14.49
CA PRO A 252 -8.65 -28.11 14.49
C PRO A 252 -8.90 -26.71 15.06
N THR A 253 -9.87 -26.01 14.47
CA THR A 253 -10.30 -24.66 14.85
C THR A 253 -11.80 -24.48 14.58
N SER A 254 -12.36 -23.35 15.02
CA SER A 254 -13.75 -22.97 14.80
C SER A 254 -13.87 -21.55 14.26
N VAL A 255 -15.07 -21.16 13.81
CA VAL A 255 -15.38 -19.80 13.37
C VAL A 255 -15.15 -18.80 14.50
N GLU A 256 -15.63 -19.13 15.69
CA GLU A 256 -15.53 -18.31 16.90
C GLU A 256 -14.06 -18.06 17.25
N GLU A 257 -13.25 -19.13 17.26
CA GLU A 257 -11.82 -19.03 17.58
C GLU A 257 -11.09 -18.12 16.60
N ILE A 258 -11.28 -18.30 15.28
CA ILE A 258 -10.65 -17.45 14.25
C ILE A 258 -11.06 -15.98 14.42
N ASN A 259 -12.34 -15.73 14.64
CA ASN A 259 -12.87 -14.37 14.84
C ASN A 259 -12.28 -13.72 16.09
N ASP A 260 -12.21 -14.44 17.21
CA ASP A 260 -11.66 -13.94 18.48
C ASP A 260 -10.16 -13.62 18.38
N ILE A 261 -9.39 -14.50 17.74
CA ILE A 261 -7.95 -14.30 17.50
C ILE A 261 -7.71 -12.99 16.74
N VAL A 262 -8.40 -12.79 15.61
CA VAL A 262 -8.22 -11.62 14.75
C VAL A 262 -8.72 -10.35 15.45
N LYS A 263 -9.88 -10.40 16.11
CA LYS A 263 -10.44 -9.28 16.89
C LYS A 263 -9.50 -8.86 18.02
N LYS A 264 -8.93 -9.81 18.76
CA LYS A 264 -7.96 -9.53 19.82
C LYS A 264 -6.71 -8.84 19.28
N ALA A 265 -6.18 -9.29 18.15
CA ALA A 265 -5.01 -8.68 17.52
C ALA A 265 -5.29 -7.25 17.03
N SER A 266 -6.47 -6.99 16.46
CA SER A 266 -6.88 -5.67 15.98
C SER A 266 -7.08 -4.64 17.10
N LEU A 267 -7.47 -5.09 18.28
CA LEU A 267 -7.59 -4.25 19.47
C LEU A 267 -6.24 -4.10 20.22
N GLY A 268 -5.28 -4.95 19.92
CA GLY A 268 -3.97 -5.05 20.58
C GLY A 268 -2.81 -4.56 19.72
N ASN A 269 -1.89 -5.47 19.43
CA ASN A 269 -0.61 -5.18 18.77
C ASN A 269 -0.71 -4.74 17.31
N LEU A 270 -1.84 -4.98 16.63
CA LEU A 270 -2.11 -4.55 15.27
C LEU A 270 -3.15 -3.42 15.19
N LYS A 271 -3.40 -2.72 16.29
CA LYS A 271 -4.30 -1.57 16.32
C LYS A 271 -3.88 -0.55 15.25
N ASN A 272 -4.85 0.00 14.52
CA ASN A 272 -4.70 0.92 13.38
C ASN A 272 -4.04 0.31 12.12
N ILE A 273 -3.75 -1.00 12.13
CA ILE A 273 -3.22 -1.74 10.98
C ILE A 273 -4.23 -2.78 10.52
N LEU A 274 -4.74 -3.56 11.47
CA LEU A 274 -5.79 -4.55 11.28
C LEU A 274 -7.06 -4.05 11.96
N GLY A 275 -8.12 -3.86 11.19
CA GLY A 275 -9.49 -3.61 11.67
C GLY A 275 -10.33 -4.88 11.63
N TYR A 276 -11.56 -4.80 12.14
CA TYR A 276 -12.57 -5.86 12.00
C TYR A 276 -13.96 -5.25 11.92
N THR A 277 -14.90 -5.99 11.34
CA THR A 277 -16.34 -5.69 11.35
C THR A 277 -17.16 -6.96 11.46
N ASP A 278 -18.31 -6.87 12.10
CA ASP A 278 -19.37 -7.88 12.14
C ASP A 278 -20.67 -7.38 11.48
N GLU A 279 -20.63 -6.17 10.91
CA GLU A 279 -21.74 -5.57 10.20
C GLU A 279 -21.80 -6.04 8.74
N PRO A 280 -23.00 -6.07 8.09
CA PRO A 280 -23.18 -6.50 6.71
C PRO A 280 -22.75 -5.39 5.73
N LEU A 281 -21.46 -5.08 5.68
CA LEU A 281 -20.85 -4.03 4.88
C LEU A 281 -20.40 -4.53 3.50
N VAL A 282 -20.27 -3.57 2.57
CA VAL A 282 -19.78 -3.79 1.20
C VAL A 282 -18.61 -2.88 0.88
N SER A 283 -17.99 -3.04 -0.28
CA SER A 283 -16.73 -2.36 -0.64
C SER A 283 -16.75 -0.83 -0.43
N SER A 284 -17.84 -0.16 -0.77
CA SER A 284 -17.94 1.31 -0.65
C SER A 284 -17.86 1.82 0.79
N ASP A 285 -18.22 0.99 1.77
CA ASP A 285 -18.21 1.35 3.20
C ASP A 285 -16.79 1.42 3.77
N PHE A 286 -15.81 0.80 3.08
CA PHE A 286 -14.41 0.82 3.44
C PHE A 286 -13.60 1.85 2.65
N ASN A 287 -14.27 2.70 1.84
CA ASN A 287 -13.57 3.77 1.13
C ASN A 287 -13.00 4.78 2.13
N HIS A 288 -11.75 5.14 1.94
CA HIS A 288 -11.02 6.04 2.84
C HIS A 288 -10.71 5.44 4.23
N ASP A 289 -10.78 4.12 4.38
CA ASP A 289 -10.34 3.44 5.59
C ASP A 289 -8.80 3.35 5.62
N SER A 290 -8.21 3.77 6.73
CA SER A 290 -6.74 3.81 6.89
C SER A 290 -6.09 2.48 7.29
N HIS A 291 -6.87 1.46 7.64
CA HIS A 291 -6.32 0.15 7.96
C HIS A 291 -5.71 -0.53 6.72
N SER A 292 -4.70 -1.34 6.92
CA SER A 292 -4.15 -2.21 5.88
C SER A 292 -5.11 -3.35 5.52
N SER A 293 -5.94 -3.76 6.47
CA SER A 293 -6.77 -4.95 6.39
C SER A 293 -7.94 -4.82 7.37
N VAL A 294 -9.18 -4.95 6.90
CA VAL A 294 -10.38 -4.95 7.75
C VAL A 294 -11.07 -6.31 7.64
N PHE A 295 -10.89 -7.12 8.66
CA PHE A 295 -11.40 -8.48 8.74
C PHE A 295 -12.92 -8.50 8.88
N HIS A 296 -13.61 -9.31 8.04
CA HIS A 296 -15.06 -9.40 8.02
C HIS A 296 -15.52 -10.68 8.74
N MET A 297 -15.91 -10.55 10.01
CA MET A 297 -16.14 -11.67 10.94
C MET A 297 -17.27 -12.61 10.50
N ASP A 298 -18.38 -12.07 9.97
CA ASP A 298 -19.53 -12.89 9.55
C ASP A 298 -19.26 -13.71 8.29
N GLN A 299 -18.17 -13.40 7.57
CA GLN A 299 -17.72 -14.09 6.36
C GLN A 299 -16.75 -15.24 6.66
N THR A 300 -16.41 -15.48 7.91
CA THR A 300 -15.56 -16.62 8.31
C THR A 300 -16.32 -17.92 8.15
N LYS A 301 -15.69 -18.93 7.53
CA LYS A 301 -16.24 -20.30 7.41
C LYS A 301 -15.16 -21.31 7.77
N VAL A 302 -15.56 -22.35 8.47
CA VAL A 302 -14.72 -23.50 8.81
C VAL A 302 -15.43 -24.78 8.38
N MET A 303 -14.75 -25.60 7.59
CA MET A 303 -15.23 -26.90 7.15
C MET A 303 -14.33 -28.00 7.73
N ASP A 304 -14.93 -29.06 8.23
CA ASP A 304 -14.24 -30.22 8.82
C ASP A 304 -13.18 -29.84 9.87
N GLY A 305 -13.44 -28.73 10.59
CA GLY A 305 -12.59 -28.22 11.66
C GLY A 305 -11.20 -27.73 11.21
N SER A 306 -10.86 -27.79 9.92
CA SER A 306 -9.51 -27.45 9.45
C SER A 306 -9.42 -26.65 8.16
N PHE A 307 -10.40 -26.75 7.26
CA PHE A 307 -10.43 -25.93 6.05
C PHE A 307 -11.16 -24.62 6.36
N VAL A 308 -10.42 -23.53 6.35
CA VAL A 308 -10.87 -22.21 6.78
C VAL A 308 -10.92 -21.24 5.60
N ARG A 309 -11.98 -20.46 5.54
CA ARG A 309 -12.10 -19.31 4.65
C ARG A 309 -12.29 -18.04 5.48
N VAL A 310 -11.51 -17.00 5.20
CA VAL A 310 -11.61 -15.66 5.79
C VAL A 310 -11.67 -14.60 4.69
N LEU A 311 -12.33 -13.48 5.01
CA LEU A 311 -12.47 -12.34 4.11
C LEU A 311 -11.90 -11.08 4.78
N SER A 312 -11.13 -10.30 4.05
CA SER A 312 -10.62 -9.02 4.55
C SER A 312 -10.63 -7.94 3.49
N TRP A 313 -11.19 -6.78 3.83
CA TRP A 313 -11.29 -5.60 2.98
C TRP A 313 -10.06 -4.70 3.12
N TYR A 314 -9.77 -3.94 2.10
CA TYR A 314 -8.73 -2.92 2.15
C TYR A 314 -8.99 -1.82 1.12
N ASP A 315 -8.87 -0.58 1.57
CA ASP A 315 -8.74 0.53 0.63
C ASP A 315 -7.34 0.47 0.01
N ASN A 316 -7.26 -0.03 -1.22
CA ASN A 316 -6.00 -0.29 -1.91
C ASN A 316 -5.20 0.97 -2.23
N GLU A 317 -5.81 2.15 -2.14
CA GLU A 317 -5.16 3.46 -2.28
C GLU A 317 -4.88 4.09 -0.90
N TRP A 318 -5.92 4.29 -0.08
CA TRP A 318 -5.84 5.04 1.17
C TRP A 318 -5.08 4.30 2.28
N GLY A 319 -5.46 3.06 2.55
CA GLY A 319 -4.77 2.22 3.54
C GLY A 319 -3.28 2.07 3.19
N PHE A 320 -2.97 1.81 1.92
CA PHE A 320 -1.60 1.69 1.44
C PHE A 320 -0.81 3.01 1.57
N SER A 321 -1.42 4.16 1.27
CA SER A 321 -0.79 5.48 1.39
C SER A 321 -0.47 5.83 2.85
N ASN A 322 -1.33 5.45 3.79
CA ASN A 322 -1.02 5.57 5.22
C ASN A 322 0.19 4.70 5.61
N ARG A 323 0.28 3.48 5.12
CA ARG A 323 1.44 2.59 5.36
C ARG A 323 2.74 3.11 4.76
N MET A 324 2.69 3.79 3.62
CA MET A 324 3.86 4.48 3.07
C MET A 324 4.42 5.52 4.05
N SER A 325 3.55 6.32 4.65
CA SER A 325 3.93 7.32 5.65
C SER A 325 4.51 6.69 6.92
N ASP A 326 3.87 5.64 7.44
CA ASP A 326 4.33 4.93 8.64
C ASP A 326 5.69 4.24 8.41
N THR A 327 5.86 3.62 7.25
CA THR A 327 7.13 2.97 6.88
C THR A 327 8.24 4.00 6.70
N ALA A 328 7.97 5.17 6.11
CA ALA A 328 8.95 6.25 5.99
C ALA A 328 9.42 6.76 7.35
N VAL A 329 8.50 6.93 8.30
CA VAL A 329 8.85 7.30 9.69
C VAL A 329 9.63 6.18 10.38
N ALA A 330 9.31 4.91 10.13
CA ALA A 330 10.12 3.80 10.67
C ALA A 330 11.53 3.77 10.09
N ILE A 331 11.69 4.01 8.78
CA ILE A 331 12.99 4.11 8.10
C ILE A 331 13.81 5.26 8.69
N SER A 332 13.21 6.42 8.92
CA SER A 332 13.93 7.61 9.43
C SER A 332 14.59 7.37 10.79
N LYS A 333 14.07 6.46 11.60
CA LYS A 333 14.65 6.08 12.90
C LYS A 333 15.96 5.28 12.76
N THR A 334 16.32 4.88 11.55
CA THR A 334 17.54 4.12 11.24
C THR A 334 18.62 4.97 10.53
N ILE A 335 18.33 6.25 10.28
CA ILE A 335 19.24 7.24 9.65
C ILE A 335 20.14 7.93 10.75
#